data_cbd88abaf803d8b448669528ff4e4163
#
_entry.id   cbd88abaf803d8b448669528ff4e4163
#
_cell.length_a   1.000
_cell.length_b   1.000
_cell.length_c   1.000
_cell.angle_alpha   90.00
_cell.angle_beta   90.00
_cell.angle_gamma   90.00
#
_symmetry.space_group_name_H-M   'P 1'
#
loop_
_entity.id
_entity.type
_entity.pdbx_description
1 polymer ?
#
loop_
_entity_poly.entity_id
_entity_poly.type
_entity_poly.pdbx_seq_one_letter_code
_entity_poly.pdbx_strand_id
1 'polypeptide(L)'
;METIKQILNSKSLYTIKSGSTVKDTVNFLAEKNIGLVPIIDNTGKVLGVFSERDLVKRVISKDLDIYLTKVDDVMTKDLIIAKIDESPQECLTKMKNNKIRHILVIDNEKLVGIISIKDLLELNIQDMKETIEVLHNYIYAR
;
A
#
# COMPACT_ATOMS: atom_id res chain seq x y z
N MET A 1 21.21 -10.26 -7.56
CA MET A 1 19.75 -10.42 -7.56
C MET A 1 19.08 -9.19 -6.97
N GLU A 2 18.17 -8.59 -7.68
CA GLU A 2 17.49 -7.40 -7.22
C GLU A 2 16.43 -7.73 -6.19
N THR A 3 16.34 -6.88 -5.16
CA THR A 3 15.29 -6.95 -4.15
C THR A 3 14.49 -5.66 -4.18
N ILE A 4 13.34 -5.67 -3.51
CA ILE A 4 12.48 -4.48 -3.43
C ILE A 4 13.08 -3.36 -2.59
N LYS A 5 14.17 -3.60 -1.89
CA LYS A 5 14.87 -2.59 -1.07
C LYS A 5 15.27 -1.36 -1.89
N GLN A 6 15.64 -1.55 -3.15
CA GLN A 6 16.04 -0.46 -4.03
C GLN A 6 14.88 0.52 -4.29
N ILE A 7 13.67 -0.01 -4.40
CA ILE A 7 12.47 0.83 -4.61
C ILE A 7 12.21 1.68 -3.39
N LEU A 8 12.36 1.10 -2.20
CA LEU A 8 12.08 1.77 -0.93
C LEU A 8 12.98 2.98 -0.69
N ASN A 9 14.22 2.91 -1.13
CA ASN A 9 15.21 3.97 -0.89
C ASN A 9 14.84 5.29 -1.59
N SER A 10 13.98 5.25 -2.61
CA SER A 10 13.59 6.44 -3.37
C SER A 10 12.21 6.96 -3.04
N LYS A 11 11.53 6.36 -2.06
CA LYS A 11 10.13 6.70 -1.74
C LYS A 11 9.97 7.23 -0.34
N SER A 12 9.05 8.20 -0.19
CA SER A 12 8.61 8.67 1.12
C SER A 12 7.55 7.70 1.67
N LEU A 13 7.67 7.40 2.94
CA LEU A 13 6.69 6.57 3.64
C LEU A 13 5.76 7.47 4.46
N TYR A 14 4.47 7.45 4.14
CA TYR A 14 3.45 8.16 4.90
C TYR A 14 2.69 7.17 5.75
N THR A 15 2.45 7.51 7.00
CA THR A 15 1.72 6.68 7.96
C THR A 15 0.82 7.54 8.82
N ILE A 16 -0.19 6.90 9.42
CA ILE A 16 -1.08 7.52 10.39
C ILE A 16 -0.97 6.72 11.69
N LYS A 17 -1.00 7.43 12.80
CA LYS A 17 -0.94 6.78 14.12
C LYS A 17 -2.28 6.18 14.48
N SER A 18 -2.23 4.99 15.10
CA SER A 18 -3.38 4.38 15.75
C SER A 18 -4.05 5.37 16.69
N GLY A 19 -5.36 5.38 16.70
CA GLY A 19 -6.14 6.31 17.52
C GLY A 19 -6.52 7.61 16.82
N SER A 20 -6.02 7.85 15.61
CA SER A 20 -6.42 9.01 14.82
C SER A 20 -7.87 8.89 14.37
N THR A 21 -8.54 10.03 14.19
CA THR A 21 -9.91 10.03 13.67
C THR A 21 -9.92 9.79 12.16
N VAL A 22 -11.07 9.37 11.66
CA VAL A 22 -11.28 9.24 10.21
C VAL A 22 -11.06 10.60 9.54
N LYS A 23 -11.56 11.69 10.15
CA LYS A 23 -11.41 13.04 9.59
C LYS A 23 -9.94 13.43 9.43
N ASP A 24 -9.12 13.22 10.45
CA ASP A 24 -7.69 13.52 10.36
C ASP A 24 -6.99 12.66 9.30
N THR A 25 -7.39 11.42 9.19
CA THR A 25 -6.84 10.51 8.19
C THR A 25 -7.21 10.94 6.77
N VAL A 26 -8.46 11.33 6.56
CA VAL A 26 -8.94 11.84 5.26
C VAL A 26 -8.21 13.13 4.87
N ASN A 27 -8.03 14.05 5.82
CA ASN A 27 -7.29 15.29 5.58
C ASN A 27 -5.84 14.98 5.15
N PHE A 28 -5.22 14.00 5.79
CA PHE A 28 -3.87 13.57 5.45
C PHE A 28 -3.79 12.99 4.03
N LEU A 29 -4.74 12.11 3.68
CA LEU A 29 -4.81 11.55 2.33
C LEU A 29 -4.93 12.64 1.27
N ALA A 30 -5.80 13.62 1.52
CA ALA A 30 -6.01 14.74 0.61
C ALA A 30 -4.76 15.61 0.49
N GLU A 31 -4.13 15.94 1.62
CA GLU A 31 -2.92 16.76 1.65
C GLU A 31 -1.77 16.12 0.90
N LYS A 32 -1.57 14.82 1.08
CA LYS A 32 -0.47 14.08 0.43
C LYS A 32 -0.84 13.57 -0.96
N ASN A 33 -2.09 13.74 -1.37
CA ASN A 33 -2.61 13.26 -2.66
C ASN A 33 -2.37 11.77 -2.85
N ILE A 34 -2.73 10.99 -1.82
CA ILE A 34 -2.62 9.53 -1.83
C ILE A 34 -3.98 8.91 -1.52
N GLY A 35 -4.21 7.69 -2.00
CA GLY A 35 -5.49 7.00 -1.82
C GLY A 35 -5.49 5.94 -0.73
N LEU A 36 -4.34 5.69 -0.10
CA LEU A 36 -4.18 4.63 0.89
C LEU A 36 -3.07 5.01 1.86
N VAL A 37 -3.26 4.73 3.13
CA VAL A 37 -2.24 5.00 4.16
C VAL A 37 -2.24 3.88 5.21
N PRO A 38 -1.06 3.39 5.62
CA PRO A 38 -0.96 2.43 6.72
C PRO A 38 -1.19 3.12 8.06
N ILE A 39 -1.80 2.37 8.97
CA ILE A 39 -2.01 2.78 10.36
C ILE A 39 -1.02 2.01 11.20
N ILE A 40 -0.20 2.70 11.97
CA ILE A 40 0.86 2.09 12.77
C ILE A 40 0.68 2.41 14.26
N ASP A 41 1.23 1.53 15.10
CA ASP A 41 1.30 1.78 16.54
C ASP A 41 2.59 2.53 16.90
N ASN A 42 2.79 2.79 18.19
CA ASN A 42 3.95 3.53 18.68
C ASN A 42 5.29 2.85 18.44
N THR A 43 5.27 1.54 18.15
CA THR A 43 6.49 0.78 17.88
C THR A 43 6.83 0.71 16.39
N GLY A 44 5.95 1.23 15.54
CA GLY A 44 6.12 1.17 14.08
C GLY A 44 5.52 -0.06 13.45
N LYS A 45 4.79 -0.87 14.22
CA LYS A 45 4.10 -2.05 13.69
C LYS A 45 2.82 -1.61 12.99
N VAL A 46 2.59 -2.16 11.79
CA VAL A 46 1.38 -1.87 11.04
C VAL A 46 0.19 -2.63 11.61
N LEU A 47 -0.91 -1.91 11.84
CA LEU A 47 -2.14 -2.50 12.38
C LEU A 47 -3.19 -2.69 11.30
N GLY A 48 -3.14 -1.88 10.26
CA GLY A 48 -4.09 -1.93 9.17
C GLY A 48 -3.77 -0.89 8.13
N VAL A 49 -4.60 -0.80 7.11
CA VAL A 49 -4.54 0.27 6.10
C VAL A 49 -5.92 0.91 5.97
N PHE A 50 -5.92 2.20 5.68
CA PHE A 50 -7.14 2.93 5.39
C PHE A 50 -7.06 3.53 3.99
N SER A 51 -8.10 3.30 3.19
CA SER A 51 -8.15 3.74 1.79
C SER A 51 -9.41 4.55 1.51
N GLU A 52 -9.42 5.22 0.36
CA GLU A 52 -10.62 5.91 -0.15
C GLU A 52 -11.80 4.94 -0.23
N ARG A 53 -11.54 3.70 -0.60
CA ARG A 53 -12.58 2.67 -0.65
C ARG A 53 -13.17 2.39 0.74
N ASP A 54 -12.33 2.33 1.77
CA ASP A 54 -12.79 2.15 3.15
C ASP A 54 -13.65 3.33 3.60
N LEU A 55 -13.26 4.55 3.22
CA LEU A 55 -14.05 5.74 3.52
C LEU A 55 -15.46 5.63 2.96
N VAL A 56 -15.58 5.23 1.71
CA VAL A 56 -16.88 5.08 1.06
C VAL A 56 -17.68 3.93 1.66
N LYS A 57 -17.07 2.76 1.76
CA LYS A 57 -17.80 1.52 2.09
C LYS A 57 -18.01 1.29 3.58
N ARG A 58 -17.08 1.73 4.41
CA ARG A 58 -17.10 1.43 5.85
C ARG A 58 -17.46 2.61 6.72
N VAL A 59 -17.37 3.82 6.19
CA VAL A 59 -17.62 5.05 6.94
C VAL A 59 -18.86 5.76 6.42
N ILE A 60 -18.79 6.30 5.21
CA ILE A 60 -19.85 7.16 4.67
C ILE A 60 -21.13 6.34 4.42
N SER A 61 -21.01 5.16 3.82
CA SER A 61 -22.18 4.31 3.55
C SER A 61 -22.85 3.78 4.82
N LYS A 62 -22.13 3.81 5.95
CA LYS A 62 -22.65 3.39 7.27
C LYS A 62 -23.07 4.55 8.14
N ASP A 63 -23.06 5.76 7.61
CA ASP A 63 -23.45 6.99 8.33
C ASP A 63 -22.65 7.22 9.62
N LEU A 64 -21.37 6.83 9.63
CA LEU A 64 -20.52 7.05 10.79
C LEU A 64 -20.04 8.50 10.83
N ASP A 65 -19.88 9.02 12.05
CA ASP A 65 -19.38 10.37 12.29
C ASP A 65 -17.85 10.36 12.11
N ILE A 66 -17.36 11.07 11.09
CA ILE A 66 -15.93 11.09 10.76
C ILE A 66 -15.09 11.80 11.82
N TYR A 67 -15.69 12.66 12.63
CA TYR A 67 -15.00 13.39 13.69
C TYR A 67 -14.84 12.58 14.98
N LEU A 68 -15.70 11.58 15.19
CA LEU A 68 -15.70 10.75 16.39
C LEU A 68 -15.16 9.35 16.13
N THR A 69 -15.27 8.83 14.91
CA THR A 69 -14.85 7.48 14.59
C THR A 69 -13.33 7.40 14.49
N LYS A 70 -12.74 6.44 15.21
CA LYS A 70 -11.31 6.15 15.10
C LYS A 70 -11.05 5.35 13.83
N VAL A 71 -9.97 5.68 13.13
CA VAL A 71 -9.59 4.97 11.90
C VAL A 71 -9.38 3.48 12.16
N ASP A 72 -8.92 3.13 13.37
CA ASP A 72 -8.73 1.74 13.79
C ASP A 72 -9.99 0.88 13.68
N ASP A 73 -11.16 1.50 13.84
CA ASP A 73 -12.43 0.78 13.84
C ASP A 73 -12.95 0.48 12.44
N VAL A 74 -12.41 1.16 11.42
CA VAL A 74 -12.92 1.06 10.04
C VAL A 74 -11.83 0.71 9.02
N MET A 75 -10.58 0.60 9.44
CA MET A 75 -9.48 0.23 8.54
C MET A 75 -9.55 -1.24 8.13
N THR A 76 -8.86 -1.57 7.05
CA THR A 76 -8.68 -2.95 6.62
C THR A 76 -7.54 -3.57 7.42
N LYS A 77 -7.80 -4.70 8.09
CA LYS A 77 -6.83 -5.39 8.95
C LYS A 77 -6.25 -6.64 8.31
N ASP A 78 -6.88 -7.16 7.28
CA ASP A 78 -6.41 -8.33 6.54
C ASP A 78 -5.36 -7.87 5.53
N LEU A 79 -4.10 -7.92 5.94
CA LEU A 79 -2.99 -7.32 5.19
C LEU A 79 -2.19 -8.36 4.44
N ILE A 80 -1.86 -8.03 3.19
CA ILE A 80 -0.88 -8.78 2.39
C ILE A 80 0.43 -8.00 2.48
N ILE A 81 1.47 -8.66 2.95
CA ILE A 81 2.77 -8.04 3.18
C ILE A 81 3.88 -8.73 2.41
N ALA A 82 4.95 -8.00 2.16
CA ALA A 82 6.20 -8.52 1.64
C ALA A 82 7.30 -8.26 2.66
N LYS A 83 8.29 -9.12 2.69
CA LYS A 83 9.51 -8.89 3.47
C LYS A 83 10.50 -8.13 2.60
N ILE A 84 11.34 -7.31 3.23
CA ILE A 84 12.27 -6.43 2.53
C ILE A 84 13.23 -7.18 1.60
N ASP A 85 13.50 -8.45 1.87
CA ASP A 85 14.40 -9.27 1.08
C ASP A 85 13.71 -10.07 -0.05
N GLU A 86 12.40 -9.90 -0.21
CA GLU A 86 11.68 -10.53 -1.30
C GLU A 86 12.05 -9.88 -2.64
N SER A 87 11.93 -10.66 -3.71
CA SER A 87 12.18 -10.16 -5.05
C SER A 87 10.96 -9.39 -5.59
N PRO A 88 11.18 -8.51 -6.58
CA PRO A 88 10.06 -7.87 -7.26
C PRO A 88 9.05 -8.86 -7.82
N GLN A 89 9.54 -10.00 -8.31
CA GLN A 89 8.68 -11.04 -8.88
C GLN A 89 7.76 -11.67 -7.83
N GLU A 90 8.28 -11.94 -6.64
CA GLU A 90 7.48 -12.47 -5.54
C GLU A 90 6.39 -11.49 -5.12
N CYS A 91 6.73 -10.19 -5.05
CA CYS A 91 5.77 -9.14 -4.72
C CYS A 91 4.67 -9.04 -5.78
N LEU A 92 5.05 -9.08 -7.05
CA LEU A 92 4.10 -9.01 -8.16
C LEU A 92 3.13 -10.19 -8.12
N THR A 93 3.63 -11.38 -7.83
CA THR A 93 2.81 -12.58 -7.70
C THR A 93 1.78 -12.44 -6.57
N LYS A 94 2.20 -11.93 -5.42
CA LYS A 94 1.29 -11.67 -4.30
C LYS A 94 0.21 -10.67 -4.66
N MET A 95 0.59 -9.59 -5.33
CA MET A 95 -0.37 -8.57 -5.77
C MET A 95 -1.38 -9.14 -6.75
N LYS A 96 -0.93 -9.91 -7.70
CA LYS A 96 -1.79 -10.55 -8.70
C LYS A 96 -2.76 -11.53 -8.03
N ASN A 97 -2.27 -12.39 -7.17
CA ASN A 97 -3.08 -13.42 -6.53
C ASN A 97 -4.12 -12.83 -5.59
N ASN A 98 -3.85 -11.69 -4.99
CA ASN A 98 -4.73 -11.02 -4.04
C ASN A 98 -5.48 -9.84 -4.65
N LYS A 99 -5.28 -9.56 -5.94
CA LYS A 99 -5.96 -8.50 -6.70
C LYS A 99 -5.77 -7.13 -6.05
N ILE A 100 -4.55 -6.85 -5.60
CA ILE A 100 -4.18 -5.58 -4.98
C ILE A 100 -3.14 -4.86 -5.83
N ARG A 101 -3.08 -3.54 -5.71
CA ARG A 101 -2.15 -2.68 -6.46
C ARG A 101 -0.98 -2.19 -5.62
N HIS A 102 -1.04 -2.39 -4.33
CA HIS A 102 -0.02 -1.97 -3.38
C HIS A 102 0.26 -3.11 -2.42
N ILE A 103 1.50 -3.20 -1.98
CA ILE A 103 1.88 -4.18 -0.97
C ILE A 103 2.72 -3.47 0.10
N LEU A 104 2.45 -3.80 1.35
CA LEU A 104 3.22 -3.27 2.47
C LEU A 104 4.51 -4.06 2.62
N VAL A 105 5.61 -3.36 2.90
CA VAL A 105 6.90 -3.99 3.08
C VAL A 105 7.32 -3.90 4.53
N ILE A 106 7.67 -5.05 5.10
CA ILE A 106 8.00 -5.20 6.52
C ILE A 106 9.47 -5.62 6.65
N ASP A 107 10.14 -5.04 7.64
CA ASP A 107 11.49 -5.44 8.05
C ASP A 107 11.53 -5.45 9.57
N ASN A 108 11.90 -6.60 10.16
CA ASN A 108 11.92 -6.78 11.62
C ASN A 108 10.60 -6.36 12.29
N GLU A 109 9.48 -6.82 11.72
CA GLU A 109 8.13 -6.56 12.21
C GLU A 109 7.69 -5.10 12.10
N LYS A 110 8.49 -4.24 11.51
CA LYS A 110 8.18 -2.83 11.32
C LYS A 110 7.89 -2.52 9.86
N LEU A 111 6.93 -1.63 9.63
CA LEU A 111 6.62 -1.15 8.30
C LEU A 111 7.76 -0.25 7.81
N VAL A 112 8.33 -0.60 6.64
CA VAL A 112 9.41 0.19 6.04
C VAL A 112 9.05 0.81 4.71
N GLY A 113 7.92 0.42 4.12
CA GLY A 113 7.49 1.04 2.87
C GLY A 113 6.23 0.43 2.30
N ILE A 114 5.79 1.02 1.20
CA ILE A 114 4.68 0.54 0.37
C ILE A 114 5.19 0.53 -1.07
N ILE A 115 4.90 -0.54 -1.78
CA ILE A 115 5.28 -0.67 -3.18
C ILE A 115 4.03 -0.86 -4.01
N SER A 116 3.95 -0.13 -5.12
CA SER A 116 2.87 -0.28 -6.10
C SER A 116 3.33 -1.13 -7.28
N ILE A 117 2.36 -1.61 -8.06
CA ILE A 117 2.67 -2.28 -9.33
C ILE A 117 3.50 -1.37 -10.23
N LYS A 118 3.16 -0.09 -10.26
CA LYS A 118 3.89 0.90 -11.05
C LYS A 118 5.37 0.97 -10.63
N ASP A 119 5.63 0.95 -9.32
CA ASP A 119 7.00 0.95 -8.81
C ASP A 119 7.80 -0.26 -9.28
N LEU A 120 7.17 -1.43 -9.29
CA LEU A 120 7.82 -2.65 -9.75
C LEU A 120 8.15 -2.60 -11.24
N LEU A 121 7.25 -2.02 -12.03
CA LEU A 121 7.49 -1.84 -13.46
C LEU A 121 8.64 -0.87 -13.72
N GLU A 122 8.69 0.22 -13.00
CA GLU A 122 9.75 1.23 -13.15
C GLU A 122 11.13 0.70 -12.77
N LEU A 123 11.21 -0.13 -11.74
CA LEU A 123 12.48 -0.72 -11.31
C LEU A 123 13.13 -1.53 -12.41
N ASN A 124 12.33 -2.22 -13.20
CA ASN A 124 12.81 -3.19 -14.18
C ASN A 124 12.84 -2.66 -15.62
N ILE A 125 12.67 -1.35 -15.79
CA ILE A 125 12.54 -0.78 -17.13
C ILE A 125 13.77 -1.06 -18.01
N GLN A 126 14.97 -1.04 -17.45
CA GLN A 126 16.21 -1.26 -18.20
C GLN A 126 16.50 -2.72 -18.49
N ASP A 127 16.16 -3.58 -17.52
CA ASP A 127 16.50 -5.00 -17.60
C ASP A 127 15.38 -5.85 -18.19
N MET A 128 14.21 -5.27 -18.41
CA MET A 128 13.00 -6.03 -18.73
C MET A 128 12.20 -5.45 -19.87
N LYS A 129 12.88 -5.03 -20.93
CA LYS A 129 12.16 -4.66 -22.16
C LYS A 129 11.23 -5.77 -22.60
N GLU A 130 11.67 -7.02 -22.50
CA GLU A 130 10.84 -8.18 -22.81
C GLU A 130 9.63 -8.28 -21.88
N THR A 131 9.83 -8.06 -20.59
CA THR A 131 8.75 -8.12 -19.63
C THR A 131 7.77 -6.97 -19.85
N ILE A 132 8.26 -5.80 -20.19
CA ILE A 132 7.39 -4.66 -20.56
C ILE A 132 6.57 -4.98 -21.79
N GLU A 133 7.17 -5.59 -22.79
CA GLU A 133 6.45 -6.04 -23.98
C GLU A 133 5.37 -7.05 -23.63
N VAL A 134 5.70 -8.03 -22.80
CA VAL A 134 4.74 -9.05 -22.36
C VAL A 134 3.59 -8.41 -21.60
N LEU A 135 3.89 -7.49 -20.68
CA LEU A 135 2.85 -6.79 -19.90
C LEU A 135 2.01 -5.90 -20.80
N HIS A 136 2.63 -5.21 -21.74
CA HIS A 136 1.92 -4.41 -22.73
C HIS A 136 0.94 -5.28 -23.52
N ASN A 137 1.42 -6.41 -24.02
CA ASN A 137 0.58 -7.35 -24.76
C ASN A 137 -0.54 -7.93 -23.89
N TYR A 138 -0.26 -8.19 -22.62
CA TYR A 138 -1.27 -8.66 -21.67
C TYR A 138 -2.37 -7.63 -21.45
N ILE A 139 -2.02 -6.35 -21.36
CA ILE A 139 -2.98 -5.27 -21.13
C ILE A 139 -3.80 -4.97 -22.38
N TYR A 140 -3.18 -5.02 -23.55
CA TYR A 140 -3.81 -4.58 -24.81
C TYR A 140 -4.25 -5.72 -25.73
N ALA A 141 -3.78 -6.93 -25.50
CA ALA A 141 -4.22 -8.09 -26.29
C ALA A 141 -5.61 -8.52 -25.83
N ARG A 142 -6.53 -8.59 -26.75
CA ARG A 142 -7.92 -8.94 -26.46
C ARG A 142 -8.38 -9.99 -27.40
#